data_a8369e3860ba670707c2f7604d9379e2
#
_entry.id   a8369e3860ba670707c2f7604d9379e2
#
_cell.length_a   1.000
_cell.length_b   1.000
_cell.length_c   1.000
_cell.angle_alpha   90.00
_cell.angle_beta   90.00
_cell.angle_gamma   90.00
#
_symmetry.space_group_name_H-M   'P 1'
#
loop_
_entity.id
_entity.type
_entity.pdbx_description
1 polymer ?
#
loop_
_entity_poly.entity_id
_entity_poly.type
_entity_poly.pdbx_seq_one_letter_code
_entity_poly.pdbx_strand_id
1 'polypeptide(L)'
;MKRTLLLSFLLTAATSFAQDKDQIESTVEGIDAICLNIDSNSQLLLDFMYDHQWAYLYVDKSTALSKASYTASESGYYFEQTIYLDPECKNITLVHERRGEPYVDVDEYEIGIESETWYYIQDKKVIKKIHLTRPYNTDNDPAKWKTAESYPLSNEKYTSFEESLSYIIEHTLIKKEAYGCDE
;
A
#
# COMPACT_ATOMS: atom_id res chain seq x y z
N MET A 1 47.37 -11.71 14.60
CA MET A 1 46.08 -12.35 14.91
C MET A 1 44.87 -11.43 14.98
N LYS A 2 44.96 -10.13 15.34
CA LYS A 2 43.75 -9.24 15.44
C LYS A 2 43.12 -8.82 14.11
N ARG A 3 43.85 -8.79 12.99
CA ARG A 3 43.32 -8.38 11.68
C ARG A 3 42.49 -9.46 10.96
N THR A 4 42.77 -10.71 11.21
CA THR A 4 42.03 -11.84 10.58
C THR A 4 40.64 -12.04 11.20
N LEU A 5 40.46 -11.72 12.49
CA LEU A 5 39.20 -11.79 13.16
C LEU A 5 38.19 -10.71 12.68
N LEU A 6 38.67 -9.52 12.34
CA LEU A 6 37.83 -8.43 11.85
C LEU A 6 37.26 -8.71 10.44
N LEU A 7 38.08 -9.34 9.59
CA LEU A 7 37.65 -9.68 8.22
C LEU A 7 36.61 -10.80 8.22
N SER A 8 36.71 -11.79 9.12
CA SER A 8 35.70 -12.86 9.23
C SER A 8 34.35 -12.33 9.78
N PHE A 9 34.36 -11.35 10.68
CA PHE A 9 33.16 -10.73 11.19
C PHE A 9 32.45 -9.88 10.12
N LEU A 10 33.20 -9.16 9.29
CA LEU A 10 32.65 -8.39 8.18
C LEU A 10 32.07 -9.30 7.07
N LEU A 11 32.68 -10.43 6.80
CA LEU A 11 32.19 -11.37 5.80
C LEU A 11 30.90 -12.07 6.25
N THR A 12 30.80 -12.48 7.52
CA THR A 12 29.59 -13.10 8.07
C THR A 12 28.42 -12.11 8.16
N ALA A 13 28.67 -10.85 8.50
CA ALA A 13 27.64 -9.82 8.50
C ALA A 13 27.13 -9.52 7.07
N ALA A 14 28.00 -9.47 6.08
CA ALA A 14 27.61 -9.22 4.70
C ALA A 14 26.80 -10.39 4.09
N THR A 15 27.12 -11.63 4.42
CA THR A 15 26.36 -12.80 3.93
C THR A 15 25.01 -12.94 4.60
N SER A 16 24.85 -12.62 5.90
CA SER A 16 23.56 -12.64 6.55
C SER A 16 22.64 -11.53 6.01
N PHE A 17 23.15 -10.36 5.71
CA PHE A 17 22.37 -9.25 5.13
C PHE A 17 21.89 -9.54 3.69
N ALA A 18 22.72 -10.22 2.89
CA ALA A 18 22.33 -10.64 1.54
C ALA A 18 21.27 -11.75 1.59
N GLN A 19 21.39 -12.69 2.50
CA GLN A 19 20.44 -13.79 2.67
C GLN A 19 19.08 -13.27 3.17
N ASP A 20 19.07 -12.28 4.08
CA ASP A 20 17.84 -11.62 4.53
C ASP A 20 17.15 -10.87 3.39
N LYS A 21 17.91 -10.21 2.51
CA LYS A 21 17.35 -9.49 1.35
C LYS A 21 16.71 -10.45 0.34
N ASP A 22 17.37 -11.53 -0.03
CA ASP A 22 16.82 -12.52 -0.97
C ASP A 22 15.54 -13.16 -0.42
N GLN A 23 15.47 -13.40 0.89
CA GLN A 23 14.28 -13.91 1.56
C GLN A 23 13.14 -12.88 1.52
N ILE A 24 13.41 -11.60 1.74
CA ILE A 24 12.43 -10.53 1.63
C ILE A 24 11.89 -10.44 0.20
N GLU A 25 12.77 -10.46 -0.82
CA GLU A 25 12.32 -10.40 -2.23
C GLU A 25 11.45 -11.60 -2.59
N SER A 26 11.79 -12.80 -2.17
CA SER A 26 10.96 -13.99 -2.38
C SER A 26 9.59 -13.87 -1.69
N THR A 27 9.54 -13.27 -0.50
CA THR A 27 8.28 -12.99 0.20
C THR A 27 7.44 -11.96 -0.55
N VAL A 28 8.08 -10.91 -1.07
CA VAL A 28 7.43 -9.86 -1.87
C VAL A 28 6.78 -10.47 -3.13
N GLU A 29 7.49 -11.33 -3.86
CA GLU A 29 6.95 -12.04 -5.01
C GLU A 29 5.72 -12.89 -4.65
N GLY A 30 5.76 -13.55 -3.49
CA GLY A 30 4.63 -14.32 -2.95
C GLY A 30 3.42 -13.42 -2.64
N ILE A 31 3.64 -12.27 -2.02
CA ILE A 31 2.60 -11.28 -1.74
C ILE A 31 1.99 -10.73 -3.03
N ASP A 32 2.82 -10.38 -4.03
CA ASP A 32 2.35 -9.89 -5.32
C ASP A 32 1.45 -10.92 -6.02
N ALA A 33 1.81 -12.22 -5.96
CA ALA A 33 0.99 -13.29 -6.50
C ALA A 33 -0.37 -13.43 -5.77
N ILE A 34 -0.40 -13.27 -4.45
CA ILE A 34 -1.63 -13.25 -3.64
C ILE A 34 -2.50 -12.07 -4.06
N CYS A 35 -1.95 -10.87 -4.14
CA CYS A 35 -2.69 -9.66 -4.53
C CYS A 35 -3.26 -9.76 -5.93
N LEU A 36 -2.49 -10.28 -6.89
CA LEU A 36 -2.95 -10.52 -8.26
C LEU A 36 -4.12 -11.52 -8.30
N ASN A 37 -4.06 -12.58 -7.48
CA ASN A 37 -5.16 -13.54 -7.35
C ASN A 37 -6.41 -12.89 -6.73
N ILE A 38 -6.26 -12.05 -5.71
CA ILE A 38 -7.34 -11.29 -5.10
C ILE A 38 -8.00 -10.38 -6.15
N ASP A 39 -7.23 -9.60 -6.90
CA ASP A 39 -7.76 -8.69 -7.92
C ASP A 39 -8.51 -9.43 -9.03
N SER A 40 -8.09 -10.65 -9.35
CA SER A 40 -8.71 -11.47 -10.40
C SER A 40 -9.98 -12.20 -9.95
N ASN A 41 -10.13 -12.49 -8.65
CA ASN A 41 -11.16 -13.40 -8.14
C ASN A 41 -12.07 -12.80 -7.07
N SER A 42 -11.78 -11.62 -6.53
CA SER A 42 -12.64 -10.98 -5.55
C SER A 42 -13.88 -10.35 -6.20
N GLN A 43 -14.95 -10.30 -5.43
CA GLN A 43 -16.21 -9.68 -5.82
C GLN A 43 -16.49 -8.48 -4.93
N LEU A 44 -17.04 -7.42 -5.52
CA LEU A 44 -17.50 -6.27 -4.76
C LEU A 44 -18.64 -6.70 -3.83
N LEU A 45 -18.44 -6.51 -2.53
CA LEU A 45 -19.45 -6.78 -1.50
C LEU A 45 -20.27 -5.53 -1.21
N LEU A 46 -19.59 -4.39 -1.07
CA LEU A 46 -20.16 -3.13 -0.66
C LEU A 46 -19.40 -1.99 -1.32
N ASP A 47 -20.12 -0.99 -1.79
CA ASP A 47 -19.61 0.30 -2.19
C ASP A 47 -20.31 1.42 -1.41
N PHE A 48 -19.60 2.51 -1.24
CA PHE A 48 -20.12 3.71 -0.64
C PHE A 48 -19.50 4.94 -1.31
N MET A 49 -20.34 5.90 -1.67
CA MET A 49 -19.92 7.17 -2.23
C MET A 49 -20.64 8.34 -1.52
N TYR A 50 -19.91 9.25 -0.95
CA TYR A 50 -20.44 10.46 -0.34
C TYR A 50 -19.40 11.58 -0.37
N ASP A 51 -19.79 12.77 -0.80
CA ASP A 51 -19.03 14.02 -0.72
C ASP A 51 -17.54 13.86 -1.10
N HIS A 52 -17.30 13.40 -2.33
CA HIS A 52 -15.94 13.15 -2.86
C HIS A 52 -15.12 12.07 -2.12
N GLN A 53 -15.79 11.19 -1.41
CA GLN A 53 -15.19 10.01 -0.78
C GLN A 53 -15.84 8.74 -1.32
N TRP A 54 -15.02 7.72 -1.58
CA TRP A 54 -15.47 6.41 -2.06
C TRP A 54 -14.81 5.34 -1.21
N ALA A 55 -15.59 4.37 -0.78
CA ALA A 55 -15.09 3.19 -0.09
C ALA A 55 -15.66 1.93 -0.73
N TYR A 56 -14.82 0.91 -0.88
CA TYR A 56 -15.17 -0.36 -1.51
C TYR A 56 -14.66 -1.51 -0.65
N LEU A 57 -15.53 -2.48 -0.39
CA LEU A 57 -15.17 -3.73 0.27
C LEU A 57 -15.33 -4.89 -0.72
N TYR A 58 -14.35 -5.75 -0.79
CA TYR A 58 -14.33 -6.91 -1.68
C TYR A 58 -14.16 -8.20 -0.88
N VAL A 59 -14.86 -9.23 -1.30
CA VAL A 59 -14.79 -10.56 -0.70
C VAL A 59 -14.29 -11.58 -1.72
N ASP A 60 -13.66 -12.63 -1.22
CA ASP A 60 -13.32 -13.80 -2.00
C ASP A 60 -14.54 -14.74 -2.18
N LYS A 61 -14.34 -15.88 -2.83
CA LYS A 61 -15.35 -16.90 -3.05
C LYS A 61 -15.91 -17.51 -1.76
N SER A 62 -15.20 -17.40 -0.64
CA SER A 62 -15.64 -17.86 0.69
C SER A 62 -16.43 -16.80 1.46
N THR A 63 -16.68 -15.64 0.86
CA THR A 63 -17.28 -14.44 1.48
C THR A 63 -16.42 -13.78 2.56
N ALA A 64 -15.15 -14.15 2.64
CA ALA A 64 -14.19 -13.48 3.51
C ALA A 64 -13.69 -12.17 2.88
N LEU A 65 -13.55 -11.12 3.70
CA LEU A 65 -12.98 -9.85 3.24
C LEU A 65 -11.55 -10.09 2.72
N SER A 66 -11.32 -9.73 1.46
CA SER A 66 -10.05 -9.93 0.77
C SER A 66 -9.34 -8.62 0.42
N LYS A 67 -10.11 -7.55 0.20
CA LYS A 67 -9.58 -6.23 -0.15
C LYS A 67 -10.53 -5.13 0.32
N ALA A 68 -9.97 -4.03 0.82
CA ALA A 68 -10.68 -2.79 1.10
C ALA A 68 -10.00 -1.62 0.38
N SER A 69 -10.78 -0.73 -0.20
CA SER A 69 -10.28 0.46 -0.89
C SER A 69 -11.00 1.69 -0.40
N TYR A 70 -10.26 2.79 -0.27
CA TYR A 70 -10.80 4.10 0.07
C TYR A 70 -10.17 5.16 -0.81
N THR A 71 -10.99 6.06 -1.32
CA THR A 71 -10.54 7.21 -2.11
C THR A 71 -11.19 8.48 -1.57
N ALA A 72 -10.42 9.53 -1.42
CA ALA A 72 -10.91 10.87 -1.12
C ALA A 72 -10.31 11.87 -2.10
N SER A 73 -11.12 12.85 -2.52
CA SER A 73 -10.67 13.91 -3.42
C SER A 73 -11.23 15.25 -2.95
N GLU A 74 -10.39 16.26 -2.81
CA GLU A 74 -10.78 17.62 -2.45
C GLU A 74 -9.81 18.64 -3.06
N SER A 75 -10.34 19.63 -3.75
CA SER A 75 -9.58 20.80 -4.26
C SER A 75 -8.29 20.46 -5.01
N GLY A 76 -8.35 19.42 -5.86
CA GLY A 76 -7.19 18.95 -6.64
C GLY A 76 -6.25 18.00 -5.91
N TYR A 77 -6.45 17.78 -4.61
CA TYR A 77 -5.81 16.70 -3.87
C TYR A 77 -6.61 15.42 -4.04
N TYR A 78 -5.93 14.29 -4.22
CA TYR A 78 -6.56 12.99 -4.10
C TYR A 78 -5.70 12.07 -3.24
N PHE A 79 -6.38 11.19 -2.55
CA PHE A 79 -5.79 10.11 -1.77
C PHE A 79 -6.54 8.82 -2.07
N GLU A 80 -5.83 7.79 -2.41
CA GLU A 80 -6.37 6.45 -2.58
C GLU A 80 -5.53 5.49 -1.74
N GLN A 81 -6.19 4.62 -0.99
CA GLN A 81 -5.55 3.55 -0.23
C GLN A 81 -6.27 2.24 -0.52
N THR A 82 -5.52 1.23 -0.91
CA THR A 82 -6.00 -0.14 -1.08
C THR A 82 -5.25 -1.06 -0.14
N ILE A 83 -5.99 -1.81 0.66
CA ILE A 83 -5.49 -2.74 1.68
C ILE A 83 -5.88 -4.16 1.24
N TYR A 84 -4.89 -5.02 1.08
CA TYR A 84 -5.05 -6.43 0.74
C TYR A 84 -4.86 -7.31 1.98
N LEU A 85 -5.71 -8.32 2.10
CA LEU A 85 -5.74 -9.26 3.20
C LEU A 85 -5.38 -10.65 2.72
N ASP A 86 -4.54 -11.35 3.47
CA ASP A 86 -4.25 -12.76 3.21
C ASP A 86 -5.55 -13.58 3.36
N PRO A 87 -5.94 -14.37 2.36
CA PRO A 87 -7.18 -15.16 2.41
C PRO A 87 -7.22 -16.17 3.55
N GLU A 88 -6.06 -16.70 3.97
CA GLU A 88 -5.95 -17.74 4.98
C GLU A 88 -5.90 -17.18 6.40
N CYS A 89 -5.01 -16.22 6.65
CA CYS A 89 -4.80 -15.67 7.99
C CYS A 89 -5.50 -14.34 8.25
N LYS A 90 -6.11 -13.72 7.24
CA LYS A 90 -6.83 -12.42 7.31
C LYS A 90 -5.96 -11.26 7.84
N ASN A 91 -4.65 -11.40 7.77
CA ASN A 91 -3.74 -10.31 8.07
C ASN A 91 -3.54 -9.40 6.86
N ILE A 92 -3.22 -8.14 7.09
CA ILE A 92 -2.83 -7.23 6.03
C ILE A 92 -1.50 -7.71 5.45
N THR A 93 -1.45 -7.89 4.11
CA THR A 93 -0.25 -8.35 3.39
C THR A 93 0.36 -7.26 2.53
N LEU A 94 -0.47 -6.41 1.94
CA LEU A 94 -0.03 -5.28 1.13
C LEU A 94 -0.92 -4.09 1.39
N VAL A 95 -0.32 -2.91 1.49
CA VAL A 95 -1.03 -1.63 1.40
C VAL A 95 -0.45 -0.84 0.24
N HIS A 96 -1.31 -0.40 -0.66
CA HIS A 96 -0.97 0.49 -1.76
C HIS A 96 -1.64 1.85 -1.52
N GLU A 97 -0.85 2.90 -1.45
CA GLU A 97 -1.30 4.29 -1.33
C GLU A 97 -0.94 5.07 -2.59
N ARG A 98 -1.89 5.86 -3.09
CA ARG A 98 -1.67 6.86 -4.14
C ARG A 98 -2.09 8.22 -3.64
N ARG A 99 -1.30 9.23 -3.94
CA ARG A 99 -1.57 10.62 -3.58
C ARG A 99 -1.24 11.52 -4.74
N GLY A 100 -2.11 12.47 -5.03
CA GLY A 100 -1.86 13.55 -5.93
C GLY A 100 -1.98 14.87 -5.17
N GLU A 101 -0.97 15.72 -5.31
CA GLU A 101 -0.93 17.04 -4.69
C GLU A 101 -0.75 18.08 -5.80
N PRO A 102 -1.67 19.04 -5.96
CA PRO A 102 -1.44 20.14 -6.87
C PRO A 102 -0.30 21.00 -6.33
N TYR A 103 0.67 21.26 -7.16
CA TYR A 103 1.71 22.25 -6.86
C TYR A 103 1.41 23.51 -7.65
N VAL A 104 1.19 24.62 -6.94
CA VAL A 104 1.04 25.93 -7.58
C VAL A 104 2.43 26.56 -7.65
N ASP A 105 3.05 26.50 -8.81
CA ASP A 105 4.26 27.32 -9.04
C ASP A 105 3.86 28.76 -9.35
N VAL A 106 4.73 29.70 -8.98
CA VAL A 106 4.50 31.16 -9.06
C VAL A 106 4.38 31.66 -10.51
N ASP A 107 4.69 30.83 -11.50
CA ASP A 107 4.71 31.14 -12.94
C ASP A 107 3.50 30.60 -13.74
N GLU A 108 2.34 30.42 -13.12
CA GLU A 108 1.06 30.00 -13.75
C GLU A 108 0.99 28.56 -14.29
N TYR A 109 1.95 27.69 -14.02
CA TYR A 109 1.87 26.27 -14.37
C TYR A 109 1.60 25.41 -13.14
N GLU A 110 0.44 24.75 -13.12
CA GLU A 110 0.13 23.74 -12.12
C GLU A 110 1.00 22.49 -12.39
N ILE A 111 2.11 22.37 -11.69
CA ILE A 111 2.89 21.13 -11.65
C ILE A 111 2.47 20.39 -10.40
N GLY A 112 1.65 19.36 -10.56
CA GLY A 112 1.31 18.45 -9.45
C GLY A 112 2.40 17.40 -9.26
N ILE A 113 2.45 16.80 -8.08
CA ILE A 113 3.24 15.62 -7.78
C ILE A 113 2.28 14.49 -7.50
N GLU A 114 2.46 13.39 -8.20
CA GLU A 114 1.81 12.12 -7.90
C GLU A 114 2.82 11.20 -7.21
N SER A 115 2.38 10.56 -6.13
CA SER A 115 3.18 9.56 -5.43
C SER A 115 2.41 8.27 -5.27
N GLU A 116 3.09 7.16 -5.42
CA GLU A 116 2.59 5.82 -5.13
C GLU A 116 3.51 5.13 -4.13
N THR A 117 2.93 4.43 -3.17
CA THR A 117 3.69 3.74 -2.14
C THR A 117 3.11 2.37 -1.90
N TRP A 118 3.96 1.35 -1.99
CA TRP A 118 3.63 -0.04 -1.65
C TRP A 118 4.32 -0.41 -0.34
N TYR A 119 3.56 -0.93 0.61
CA TYR A 119 4.04 -1.44 1.89
C TYR A 119 3.78 -2.94 1.94
N TYR A 120 4.83 -3.74 1.78
CA TYR A 120 4.78 -5.19 1.90
C TYR A 120 4.89 -5.60 3.36
N ILE A 121 3.97 -6.47 3.79
CA ILE A 121 3.77 -6.77 5.20
C ILE A 121 3.81 -8.27 5.41
N GLN A 122 4.60 -8.71 6.40
CA GLN A 122 4.65 -10.07 6.89
C GLN A 122 4.71 -10.04 8.42
N ASP A 123 3.96 -10.93 9.08
CA ASP A 123 3.92 -11.06 10.54
C ASP A 123 3.70 -9.71 11.26
N LYS A 124 2.76 -8.90 10.73
CA LYS A 124 2.42 -7.57 11.25
C LYS A 124 3.59 -6.56 11.22
N LYS A 125 4.53 -6.75 10.31
CA LYS A 125 5.68 -5.86 10.12
C LYS A 125 5.81 -5.47 8.67
N VAL A 126 6.12 -4.21 8.42
CA VAL A 126 6.48 -3.76 7.07
C VAL A 126 7.89 -4.23 6.76
N ILE A 127 8.01 -5.21 5.87
CA ILE A 127 9.29 -5.82 5.47
C ILE A 127 9.96 -5.07 4.32
N LYS A 128 9.17 -4.42 3.45
CA LYS A 128 9.66 -3.61 2.33
C LYS A 128 8.68 -2.47 2.05
N LYS A 129 9.22 -1.30 1.71
CA LYS A 129 8.49 -0.17 1.18
C LYS A 129 9.08 0.23 -0.15
N ILE A 130 8.23 0.39 -1.17
CA ILE A 130 8.59 0.99 -2.45
C ILE A 130 7.82 2.32 -2.55
N HIS A 131 8.53 3.39 -2.83
CA HIS A 131 7.93 4.71 -3.01
C HIS A 131 8.32 5.26 -4.37
N LEU A 132 7.33 5.59 -5.18
CA LEU A 132 7.45 6.17 -6.50
C LEU A 132 6.91 7.60 -6.47
N THR A 133 7.64 8.53 -7.05
CA THR A 133 7.19 9.90 -7.26
C THR A 133 7.32 10.27 -8.72
N ARG A 134 6.29 10.93 -9.26
CA ARG A 134 6.29 11.47 -10.63
C ARG A 134 5.63 12.85 -10.68
N PRO A 135 6.11 13.76 -11.53
CA PRO A 135 5.40 15.02 -11.78
C PRO A 135 4.04 14.75 -12.43
N TYR A 136 3.01 15.42 -11.95
CA TYR A 136 1.69 15.43 -12.56
C TYR A 136 1.76 16.19 -13.90
N ASN A 137 1.07 15.76 -14.94
CA ASN A 137 1.06 16.40 -16.28
C ASN A 137 2.36 16.35 -17.10
N THR A 138 3.39 15.67 -16.71
CA THR A 138 4.44 15.35 -17.68
C THR A 138 4.06 14.06 -18.40
N ASP A 139 4.14 14.07 -19.75
CA ASP A 139 4.04 12.85 -20.54
C ASP A 139 4.63 11.67 -19.78
N ASN A 140 4.00 10.50 -19.86
CA ASN A 140 4.36 9.28 -19.12
C ASN A 140 5.81 8.81 -19.39
N ASP A 141 6.77 9.71 -19.18
CA ASP A 141 8.20 9.46 -19.36
C ASP A 141 8.78 8.81 -18.10
N PRO A 142 9.03 7.49 -18.10
CA PRO A 142 9.56 6.78 -16.93
C PRO A 142 10.90 7.35 -16.45
N ALA A 143 11.65 8.06 -17.29
CA ALA A 143 12.92 8.69 -16.92
C ALA A 143 12.75 9.83 -15.88
N LYS A 144 11.54 10.36 -15.71
CA LYS A 144 11.20 11.38 -14.72
C LYS A 144 10.73 10.79 -13.38
N TRP A 145 10.55 9.49 -13.30
CA TRP A 145 10.10 8.83 -12.10
C TRP A 145 11.27 8.58 -11.15
N LYS A 146 11.04 8.86 -9.87
CA LYS A 146 12.02 8.60 -8.81
C LYS A 146 11.49 7.49 -7.94
N THR A 147 12.22 6.39 -7.87
CA THR A 147 11.89 5.24 -7.02
C THR A 147 12.86 5.17 -5.86
N ALA A 148 12.33 4.96 -4.66
CA ALA A 148 13.11 4.71 -3.45
C ALA A 148 12.58 3.43 -2.78
N GLU A 149 13.49 2.55 -2.38
CA GLU A 149 13.18 1.35 -1.61
C GLU A 149 13.75 1.46 -0.20
N SER A 150 13.06 0.95 0.78
CA SER A 150 13.53 0.88 2.16
C SER A 150 13.08 -0.40 2.87
N TYR A 151 13.91 -0.89 3.79
CA TYR A 151 13.83 -2.14 4.52
C TYR A 151 14.30 -1.96 5.97
N PRO A 152 13.77 -2.66 6.94
CA PRO A 152 12.36 -2.75 7.31
C PRO A 152 11.89 -1.45 7.97
N LEU A 153 10.59 -1.27 8.12
CA LEU A 153 10.01 -0.11 8.81
C LEU A 153 9.53 -0.48 10.22
N SER A 154 9.27 0.55 11.04
CA SER A 154 8.75 0.36 12.41
C SER A 154 7.38 -0.31 12.43
N ASN A 155 7.06 -1.02 13.52
CA ASN A 155 5.75 -1.66 13.72
C ASN A 155 4.59 -0.66 13.83
N GLU A 156 4.86 0.60 14.18
CA GLU A 156 3.86 1.67 14.27
C GLU A 156 3.09 1.86 12.96
N LYS A 157 3.76 1.68 11.82
CA LYS A 157 3.10 1.81 10.52
C LYS A 157 2.04 0.72 10.29
N TYR A 158 2.26 -0.50 10.78
CA TYR A 158 1.27 -1.57 10.69
C TYR A 158 0.00 -1.24 11.46
N THR A 159 0.11 -0.74 12.69
CA THR A 159 -1.03 -0.33 13.50
C THR A 159 -1.86 0.74 12.81
N SER A 160 -1.22 1.72 12.15
CA SER A 160 -1.96 2.73 11.39
C SER A 160 -2.76 2.15 10.21
N PHE A 161 -2.32 1.04 9.63
CA PHE A 161 -3.08 0.34 8.59
C PHE A 161 -4.26 -0.46 9.13
N GLU A 162 -4.11 -1.08 10.32
CA GLU A 162 -5.24 -1.72 11.01
C GLU A 162 -6.32 -0.68 11.37
N GLU A 163 -5.93 0.50 11.85
CA GLU A 163 -6.83 1.62 12.10
C GLU A 163 -7.52 2.10 10.83
N SER A 164 -6.77 2.26 9.72
CA SER A 164 -7.34 2.62 8.42
C SER A 164 -8.32 1.57 7.92
N LEU A 165 -8.00 0.29 8.02
CA LEU A 165 -8.89 -0.79 7.62
C LEU A 165 -10.20 -0.76 8.42
N SER A 166 -10.10 -0.61 9.75
CA SER A 166 -11.27 -0.50 10.62
C SER A 166 -12.13 0.69 10.25
N TYR A 167 -11.50 1.85 10.01
CA TYR A 167 -12.20 3.05 9.55
C TYR A 167 -12.95 2.82 8.23
N ILE A 168 -12.31 2.20 7.23
CA ILE A 168 -12.95 1.91 5.93
C ILE A 168 -14.17 1.00 6.13
N ILE A 169 -14.03 -0.07 6.92
CA ILE A 169 -15.11 -1.02 7.17
C ILE A 169 -16.27 -0.33 7.89
N GLU A 170 -16.01 0.33 9.01
CA GLU A 170 -17.03 1.02 9.81
C GLU A 170 -17.72 2.11 9.00
N HIS A 171 -16.96 2.92 8.28
CA HIS A 171 -17.49 4.00 7.47
C HIS A 171 -18.41 3.48 6.38
N THR A 172 -18.03 2.39 5.70
CA THR A 172 -18.83 1.76 4.64
C THR A 172 -20.12 1.16 5.22
N LEU A 173 -20.06 0.47 6.36
CA LEU A 173 -21.22 -0.15 7.00
C LEU A 173 -22.19 0.89 7.60
N ILE A 174 -21.68 1.84 8.40
CA ILE A 174 -22.50 2.87 9.05
C ILE A 174 -23.22 3.73 8.02
N LYS A 175 -22.54 4.09 6.95
CA LYS A 175 -23.12 4.95 5.92
C LYS A 175 -24.17 4.22 5.10
N LYS A 176 -23.99 2.92 4.82
CA LYS A 176 -25.03 2.11 4.18
C LYS A 176 -26.32 2.07 5.02
N GLU A 177 -26.20 1.93 6.34
CA GLU A 177 -27.36 1.95 7.23
C GLU A 177 -28.02 3.34 7.31
N ALA A 178 -27.21 4.43 7.32
CA ALA A 178 -27.69 5.79 7.47
C ALA A 178 -28.34 6.38 6.20
N TYR A 179 -27.86 5.97 5.03
CA TYR A 179 -28.31 6.48 3.74
C TYR A 179 -28.91 5.37 2.88
N GLY A 180 -29.37 4.26 3.52
CA GLY A 180 -29.89 3.09 2.83
C GLY A 180 -30.74 3.49 1.64
N CYS A 181 -30.22 3.20 0.45
CA CYS A 181 -31.03 3.21 -0.74
C CYS A 181 -31.98 2.03 -0.57
N ASP A 182 -33.19 2.31 -0.15
CA ASP A 182 -34.30 1.42 -0.36
C ASP A 182 -34.41 1.23 -1.88
N GLU A 183 -34.14 0.01 -2.34
CA GLU A 183 -34.45 -0.44 -3.70
C GLU A 183 -35.94 -0.40 -3.96
#